data_e9d21fb65aeec015216499a448c66575
#
_entry.id   e9d21fb65aeec015216499a448c66575
#
_cell.length_a   1.000
_cell.length_b   1.000
_cell.length_c   1.000
_cell.angle_alpha   90.00
_cell.angle_beta   90.00
_cell.angle_gamma   90.00
#
_symmetry.space_group_name_H-M   'P 1'
#
loop_
_entity.id
_entity.type
_entity.pdbx_description
1 polymer ?
#
loop_
_entity_poly.entity_id
_entity_poly.type
_entity_poly.pdbx_seq_one_letter_code
_entity_poly.pdbx_strand_id
1 'polypeptide(L)'
;MDLKKFKHDLKNENLVIPSMSDKLKNYSKQEVVYKEKKEKIRISLQPLLRYSYLLIPILIMLIVVTVCSTSFSLNNYNYQLYSVKNKNDLQEIINYNNNVFEMDILDSINGPLTDGSKGDAWENDYLEGTVNPNPGETNSSPNYSETNTQEQGVDESDIVKTDGRNIYYYNLFSCTLTRYDTQTQEMLQIQLEKFQENEMYVTDKYVVLLNTRNQYNESNTVKVNVYNKDSLEIVTNYIGHGIYIDSRLMNNTLYLIYTQFDTEEMPSDVINFEENVYDYCDIKYSPAIINKRITYIMAMDLDTLETNVHLQLGAHTWQAVYMTENSLYLALSTYCSSFANYTLIGTRYISSLYQTNILVFDINKTSIDYKGVIITSGLINDQFYMDEYDNHLRIVLQQQNTAQTGNNKLEVYALDKYQANGLLKKVASIDDGIGKTGEQIKSVRFSDNSCLIVTYLRTDPLYYIDLTNQLKPVIVAGYEEPGYNTYLHYINDELAIGFGIVSSYYKLGLYTLENGIPNKVDEKEYRWLSVFENHKALYIEGDVFGFGGRSGKYEIYDVYTIDYENDVPKLKLIKQINNKDSYVNFENHYERMIRIGKTYYLITKYSIEIYDSNFELQNEIITFDITSYK
;
A
#
# COMPACT_ATOMS: atom_id res chain seq x y z
N MET A 1 -7.06 -23.04 -41.83
CA MET A 1 -6.58 -23.74 -40.63
C MET A 1 -7.32 -25.06 -40.53
N ASP A 2 -6.61 -26.20 -40.63
CA ASP A 2 -7.25 -27.52 -40.70
C ASP A 2 -7.78 -27.92 -39.33
N LEU A 3 -9.09 -27.98 -39.18
CA LEU A 3 -9.80 -28.33 -37.92
C LEU A 3 -9.41 -29.71 -37.39
N LYS A 4 -8.90 -30.61 -38.27
CA LYS A 4 -8.40 -31.93 -37.85
C LYS A 4 -7.05 -31.82 -37.16
N LYS A 5 -6.20 -30.90 -37.62
CA LYS A 5 -4.89 -30.63 -37.02
C LYS A 5 -5.08 -29.94 -35.64
N PHE A 6 -5.97 -28.97 -35.59
CA PHE A 6 -6.33 -28.30 -34.30
C PHE A 6 -6.92 -29.24 -33.24
N LYS A 7 -7.80 -30.19 -33.67
CA LYS A 7 -8.30 -31.24 -32.78
C LYS A 7 -7.25 -32.27 -32.37
N HIS A 8 -6.29 -32.54 -33.25
CA HIS A 8 -5.18 -33.44 -32.96
C HIS A 8 -4.21 -32.80 -32.00
N ASP A 9 -3.92 -31.51 -32.16
CA ASP A 9 -3.02 -30.76 -31.31
C ASP A 9 -3.63 -30.58 -29.90
N LEU A 10 -4.93 -30.30 -29.79
CA LEU A 10 -5.66 -30.28 -28.49
C LEU A 10 -5.75 -31.65 -27.77
N LYS A 11 -5.67 -32.77 -28.53
CA LYS A 11 -5.62 -34.11 -27.91
C LYS A 11 -4.23 -34.57 -27.53
N ASN A 12 -3.21 -34.01 -28.19
CA ASN A 12 -1.81 -34.39 -28.00
C ASN A 12 -1.01 -33.37 -27.18
N GLU A 13 -1.57 -32.20 -26.88
CA GLU A 13 -1.11 -31.44 -25.74
C GLU A 13 -1.45 -32.26 -24.49
N ASN A 14 -0.54 -33.18 -24.16
CA ASN A 14 -0.32 -33.52 -22.81
C ASN A 14 0.05 -32.20 -22.13
N LEU A 15 -0.97 -31.47 -21.64
CA LEU A 15 -0.76 -30.54 -20.55
C LEU A 15 -0.11 -31.37 -19.47
N VAL A 16 1.20 -31.36 -19.44
CA VAL A 16 1.98 -31.88 -18.36
C VAL A 16 1.63 -30.95 -17.20
N ILE A 17 0.53 -31.32 -16.53
CA ILE A 17 0.21 -30.69 -15.26
C ILE A 17 1.44 -31.01 -14.40
N PRO A 18 2.24 -30.02 -13.99
CA PRO A 18 3.38 -30.27 -13.16
C PRO A 18 2.95 -31.12 -11.98
N SER A 19 3.87 -31.88 -11.39
CA SER A 19 3.59 -32.69 -10.21
C SER A 19 3.38 -31.77 -9.00
N MET A 20 2.42 -30.89 -9.14
CA MET A 20 1.91 -30.09 -8.04
C MET A 20 1.58 -30.99 -6.87
N SER A 21 1.60 -30.44 -5.67
CA SER A 21 1.19 -31.16 -4.46
C SER A 21 -0.09 -31.99 -4.75
N ASP A 22 -0.23 -33.17 -4.15
CA ASP A 22 -1.36 -34.09 -4.41
C ASP A 22 -2.72 -33.39 -4.29
N LYS A 23 -2.77 -32.29 -3.52
CA LYS A 23 -3.94 -31.43 -3.40
C LYS A 23 -4.23 -30.67 -4.69
N LEU A 24 -3.25 -30.09 -5.36
CA LEU A 24 -3.41 -29.43 -6.66
C LEU A 24 -3.73 -30.44 -7.77
N LYS A 25 -3.11 -31.64 -7.73
CA LYS A 25 -3.44 -32.73 -8.66
C LYS A 25 -4.90 -33.19 -8.56
N ASN A 26 -5.47 -33.16 -7.36
CA ASN A 26 -6.87 -33.55 -7.16
C ASN A 26 -7.86 -32.52 -7.73
N TYR A 27 -7.45 -31.24 -7.86
CA TYR A 27 -8.31 -30.24 -8.50
C TYR A 27 -8.35 -30.38 -10.03
N SER A 28 -7.25 -30.78 -10.66
CA SER A 28 -7.22 -31.05 -12.10
C SER A 28 -7.98 -32.33 -12.48
N LYS A 29 -8.30 -33.20 -11.52
CA LYS A 29 -9.02 -34.46 -11.73
C LYS A 29 -10.52 -34.39 -11.44
N GLN A 30 -11.07 -33.26 -11.01
CA GLN A 30 -12.52 -33.07 -11.10
C GLN A 30 -12.93 -32.81 -12.54
N GLU A 31 -12.69 -33.77 -13.39
CA GLU A 31 -13.42 -33.90 -14.64
C GLU A 31 -14.92 -33.90 -14.31
N VAL A 32 -15.59 -32.89 -14.82
CA VAL A 32 -17.06 -32.88 -14.86
C VAL A 32 -17.48 -34.11 -15.66
N VAL A 33 -17.91 -35.14 -14.97
CA VAL A 33 -18.53 -36.31 -15.61
C VAL A 33 -19.87 -35.86 -16.15
N TYR A 34 -19.88 -35.38 -17.37
CA TYR A 34 -21.11 -35.24 -18.14
C TYR A 34 -21.64 -36.63 -18.43
N LYS A 35 -22.67 -37.04 -17.68
CA LYS A 35 -23.51 -38.16 -18.06
C LYS A 35 -24.30 -37.75 -19.30
N GLU A 36 -23.80 -38.13 -20.48
CA GLU A 36 -24.58 -38.07 -21.72
C GLU A 36 -25.82 -38.97 -21.57
N LYS A 37 -26.98 -38.37 -21.38
CA LYS A 37 -28.27 -39.03 -21.72
C LYS A 37 -28.43 -38.97 -23.25
N LYS A 38 -28.15 -40.07 -23.93
CA LYS A 38 -28.41 -40.21 -25.37
C LYS A 38 -29.92 -40.43 -25.56
N GLU A 39 -30.67 -39.35 -25.76
CA GLU A 39 -31.98 -39.44 -26.42
C GLU A 39 -31.75 -39.32 -27.94
N LYS A 40 -32.16 -40.38 -28.69
CA LYS A 40 -32.10 -40.37 -30.13
C LYS A 40 -33.24 -39.54 -30.69
N ILE A 41 -32.99 -38.27 -30.95
CA ILE A 41 -33.91 -37.44 -31.73
C ILE A 41 -33.52 -37.62 -33.21
N ARG A 42 -34.42 -38.26 -34.01
CA ARG A 42 -34.28 -38.31 -35.48
C ARG A 42 -34.80 -37.00 -36.05
N ILE A 43 -33.89 -36.09 -36.36
CA ILE A 43 -34.16 -34.84 -37.09
C ILE A 43 -33.85 -35.09 -38.58
N SER A 44 -34.86 -34.85 -39.43
CA SER A 44 -34.66 -34.87 -40.91
C SER A 44 -33.84 -33.65 -41.32
N LEU A 45 -32.64 -33.88 -41.89
CA LEU A 45 -31.64 -32.88 -42.20
C LEU A 45 -31.83 -32.15 -43.53
N GLN A 46 -32.85 -32.44 -44.31
CA GLN A 46 -33.02 -31.89 -45.65
C GLN A 46 -33.35 -30.38 -45.73
N PRO A 47 -34.09 -29.74 -44.80
CA PRO A 47 -34.29 -28.28 -44.90
C PRO A 47 -33.12 -27.47 -44.39
N LEU A 48 -32.23 -28.02 -43.56
CA LEU A 48 -31.12 -27.29 -42.92
C LEU A 48 -29.91 -27.02 -43.85
N LEU A 49 -29.77 -27.80 -44.90
CA LEU A 49 -28.67 -27.65 -45.88
C LEU A 49 -28.78 -26.38 -46.73
N ARG A 50 -29.95 -25.78 -46.86
CA ARG A 50 -30.14 -24.53 -47.64
C ARG A 50 -29.71 -23.27 -46.93
N TYR A 51 -29.54 -23.30 -45.60
CA TYR A 51 -29.14 -22.16 -44.78
C TYR A 51 -27.83 -22.40 -44.02
N SER A 52 -27.09 -23.45 -44.34
CA SER A 52 -25.86 -23.84 -43.66
C SER A 52 -24.78 -22.76 -43.70
N TYR A 53 -24.69 -21.99 -44.81
CA TYR A 53 -23.78 -20.89 -44.96
C TYR A 53 -24.10 -19.67 -44.06
N LEU A 54 -25.34 -19.56 -43.52
CA LEU A 54 -25.76 -18.56 -42.54
C LEU A 54 -25.69 -19.10 -41.12
N LEU A 55 -26.01 -20.37 -40.90
CA LEU A 55 -26.05 -20.99 -39.57
C LEU A 55 -24.67 -21.38 -39.06
N ILE A 56 -23.74 -21.75 -39.94
CA ILE A 56 -22.36 -22.11 -39.56
C ILE A 56 -21.60 -20.92 -38.94
N PRO A 57 -21.63 -19.70 -39.52
CA PRO A 57 -21.00 -18.54 -38.87
C PRO A 57 -21.64 -18.14 -37.53
N ILE A 58 -22.98 -18.26 -37.42
CA ILE A 58 -23.70 -17.99 -36.18
C ILE A 58 -23.34 -19.04 -35.10
N LEU A 59 -23.25 -20.30 -35.46
CA LEU A 59 -22.84 -21.37 -34.54
C LEU A 59 -21.38 -21.24 -34.12
N ILE A 60 -20.49 -20.85 -35.06
CA ILE A 60 -19.09 -20.54 -34.77
C ILE A 60 -19.00 -19.31 -33.86
N MET A 61 -19.80 -18.28 -34.12
CA MET A 61 -19.87 -17.08 -33.27
C MET A 61 -20.40 -17.41 -31.86
N LEU A 62 -21.42 -18.27 -31.75
CA LEU A 62 -21.92 -18.76 -30.48
C LEU A 62 -20.90 -19.64 -29.74
N ILE A 63 -20.16 -20.48 -30.43
CA ILE A 63 -19.09 -21.30 -29.84
C ILE A 63 -17.92 -20.41 -29.43
N VAL A 64 -17.56 -19.41 -30.23
CA VAL A 64 -16.51 -18.43 -29.89
C VAL A 64 -16.96 -17.58 -28.69
N VAL A 65 -18.21 -17.12 -28.67
CA VAL A 65 -18.78 -16.39 -27.53
C VAL A 65 -18.86 -17.28 -26.28
N THR A 66 -19.25 -18.56 -26.39
CA THR A 66 -19.25 -19.47 -25.23
C THR A 66 -17.85 -19.91 -24.81
N VAL A 67 -16.90 -20.02 -25.71
CA VAL A 67 -15.48 -20.31 -25.37
C VAL A 67 -14.77 -19.07 -24.84
N CYS A 68 -15.12 -17.87 -25.35
CA CYS A 68 -14.59 -16.61 -24.80
C CYS A 68 -15.35 -16.13 -23.56
N SER A 69 -16.57 -16.59 -23.32
CA SER A 69 -17.34 -16.33 -22.11
C SER A 69 -17.17 -17.41 -21.02
N THR A 70 -16.35 -18.44 -21.24
CA THR A 70 -15.70 -19.08 -20.10
C THR A 70 -14.66 -18.09 -19.57
N SER A 71 -15.16 -16.97 -19.03
CA SER A 71 -14.46 -16.26 -17.98
C SER A 71 -13.83 -17.35 -17.11
N PHE A 72 -12.53 -17.27 -16.88
CA PHE A 72 -11.85 -18.06 -15.86
C PHE A 72 -12.71 -17.92 -14.61
N SER A 73 -13.51 -18.94 -14.32
CA SER A 73 -14.40 -18.88 -13.18
C SER A 73 -13.49 -19.04 -11.97
N LEU A 74 -13.20 -17.95 -11.28
CA LEU A 74 -12.48 -17.93 -10.00
C LEU A 74 -13.04 -18.98 -9.02
N ASN A 75 -14.27 -19.43 -9.25
CA ASN A 75 -14.94 -20.46 -8.46
C ASN A 75 -14.37 -21.88 -8.60
N ASN A 76 -13.46 -22.14 -9.54
CA ASN A 76 -12.88 -23.49 -9.74
C ASN A 76 -11.59 -23.73 -8.95
N TYR A 77 -11.02 -22.70 -8.32
CA TYR A 77 -9.80 -22.81 -7.53
C TYR A 77 -10.12 -22.79 -6.04
N ASN A 78 -9.31 -23.48 -5.25
CA ASN A 78 -9.33 -23.38 -3.79
C ASN A 78 -8.15 -22.48 -3.38
N TYR A 79 -8.47 -21.35 -2.78
CA TYR A 79 -7.52 -20.30 -2.39
C TYR A 79 -7.05 -20.42 -0.94
N GLN A 80 -7.11 -21.61 -0.36
CA GLN A 80 -6.47 -21.90 0.93
C GLN A 80 -4.95 -21.88 0.80
N LEU A 81 -4.25 -21.72 1.91
CA LEU A 81 -2.81 -21.87 1.94
C LEU A 81 -2.38 -23.34 1.90
N TYR A 82 -1.34 -23.58 1.16
CA TYR A 82 -0.66 -24.86 1.04
C TYR A 82 0.82 -24.70 1.43
N SER A 83 1.44 -25.75 1.94
CA SER A 83 2.89 -25.78 2.19
C SER A 83 3.63 -26.35 0.98
N VAL A 84 4.76 -25.77 0.64
CA VAL A 84 5.73 -26.36 -0.28
C VAL A 84 6.32 -27.63 0.37
N LYS A 85 6.51 -28.71 -0.38
CA LYS A 85 6.99 -29.98 0.18
C LYS A 85 8.51 -30.11 0.16
N ASN A 86 9.15 -29.62 -0.88
CA ASN A 86 10.59 -29.70 -1.11
C ASN A 86 11.00 -28.80 -2.29
N LYS A 87 12.29 -28.73 -2.59
CA LYS A 87 12.84 -27.91 -3.68
C LYS A 87 12.21 -28.20 -5.05
N ASN A 88 11.97 -29.46 -5.39
CA ASN A 88 11.38 -29.82 -6.68
C ASN A 88 9.92 -29.35 -6.77
N ASP A 89 9.15 -29.48 -5.68
CA ASP A 89 7.79 -28.98 -5.59
C ASP A 89 7.75 -27.45 -5.76
N LEU A 90 8.67 -26.72 -5.10
CA LEU A 90 8.82 -25.27 -5.28
C LEU A 90 9.10 -24.90 -6.72
N GLN A 91 10.05 -25.57 -7.37
CA GLN A 91 10.38 -25.32 -8.77
C GLN A 91 9.21 -25.64 -9.72
N GLU A 92 8.47 -26.71 -9.46
CA GLU A 92 7.28 -27.05 -10.25
C GLU A 92 6.18 -26.00 -10.07
N ILE A 93 5.94 -25.51 -8.85
CA ILE A 93 4.97 -24.44 -8.55
C ILE A 93 5.36 -23.16 -9.30
N ILE A 94 6.62 -22.75 -9.23
CA ILE A 94 7.12 -21.54 -9.90
C ILE A 94 7.06 -21.69 -11.42
N ASN A 95 7.50 -22.83 -11.99
CA ASN A 95 7.52 -23.06 -13.43
C ASN A 95 6.11 -23.13 -14.04
N TYR A 96 5.13 -23.63 -13.29
CA TYR A 96 3.74 -23.61 -13.75
C TYR A 96 3.26 -22.18 -14.06
N ASN A 97 3.61 -21.25 -13.19
CA ASN A 97 3.23 -19.85 -13.38
C ASN A 97 4.05 -19.12 -14.42
N ASN A 98 5.35 -19.39 -14.51
CA ASN A 98 6.20 -18.80 -15.54
C ASN A 98 5.70 -19.18 -16.95
N ASN A 99 5.24 -20.43 -17.15
CA ASN A 99 4.67 -20.84 -18.44
C ASN A 99 3.35 -20.12 -18.77
N VAL A 100 2.59 -19.70 -17.77
CA VAL A 100 1.38 -18.90 -17.98
C VAL A 100 1.75 -17.44 -18.28
N PHE A 101 2.79 -16.89 -17.65
CA PHE A 101 3.25 -15.51 -17.81
C PHE A 101 4.19 -15.32 -19.02
N GLU A 102 5.09 -16.28 -19.33
CA GLU A 102 6.01 -16.17 -20.49
C GLU A 102 5.29 -16.24 -21.85
N MET A 103 4.18 -16.93 -21.94
CA MET A 103 3.34 -16.88 -23.15
C MET A 103 2.81 -15.47 -23.44
N ASP A 104 2.63 -14.65 -22.40
CA ASP A 104 2.16 -13.27 -22.53
C ASP A 104 3.29 -12.29 -22.92
N ILE A 105 4.54 -12.53 -22.50
CA ILE A 105 5.68 -11.63 -22.74
C ILE A 105 6.30 -11.86 -24.11
N LEU A 106 6.46 -13.10 -24.56
CA LEU A 106 7.06 -13.44 -25.87
C LEU A 106 6.21 -12.94 -27.06
N ASP A 107 4.89 -12.88 -26.89
CA ASP A 107 4.01 -12.31 -27.90
C ASP A 107 4.07 -10.77 -27.97
N SER A 108 4.54 -10.09 -26.92
CA SER A 108 4.69 -8.63 -26.87
C SER A 108 6.02 -8.13 -27.46
N ILE A 109 7.07 -8.97 -27.50
CA ILE A 109 8.42 -8.59 -27.96
C ILE A 109 8.58 -8.75 -29.48
N ASN A 110 7.76 -9.57 -30.15
CA ASN A 110 7.86 -9.85 -31.60
C ASN A 110 7.02 -8.94 -32.52
N GLY A 111 6.48 -7.83 -31.99
CA GLY A 111 5.85 -6.78 -32.80
C GLY A 111 6.90 -5.87 -33.44
N PRO A 112 6.69 -5.34 -34.67
CA PRO A 112 7.64 -4.45 -35.31
C PRO A 112 7.78 -3.16 -34.48
N LEU A 113 9.02 -2.85 -34.10
CA LEU A 113 9.42 -1.59 -33.49
C LEU A 113 9.09 -0.45 -34.47
N THR A 114 8.01 0.28 -34.24
CA THR A 114 7.84 1.59 -34.86
C THR A 114 8.57 2.61 -33.99
N ASP A 115 9.63 3.13 -34.58
CA ASP A 115 10.43 4.25 -34.09
C ASP A 115 9.55 5.49 -33.86
N GLY A 116 9.70 6.13 -32.72
CA GLY A 116 9.24 7.50 -32.55
C GLY A 116 8.36 7.83 -31.35
N SER A 117 8.96 7.81 -30.15
CA SER A 117 8.86 8.95 -29.21
C SER A 117 9.80 8.69 -28.04
N LYS A 118 10.64 9.68 -27.74
CA LYS A 118 11.41 9.72 -26.50
C LYS A 118 10.40 9.74 -25.34
N GLY A 119 10.19 8.57 -24.74
CA GLY A 119 9.50 8.47 -23.47
C GLY A 119 10.43 9.01 -22.40
N ASP A 120 9.97 10.02 -21.71
CA ASP A 120 10.58 10.48 -20.47
C ASP A 120 10.72 9.30 -19.53
N ALA A 121 11.90 9.18 -18.93
CA ALA A 121 12.17 8.19 -17.92
C ALA A 121 11.11 8.34 -16.81
N TRP A 122 10.40 7.27 -16.53
CA TRP A 122 9.55 7.19 -15.35
C TRP A 122 10.48 7.14 -14.15
N GLU A 123 10.76 8.29 -13.55
CA GLU A 123 11.21 8.34 -12.17
C GLU A 123 10.11 7.69 -11.34
N ASN A 124 10.48 6.64 -10.62
CA ASN A 124 9.62 6.00 -9.65
C ASN A 124 9.48 6.97 -8.47
N ASP A 125 8.53 7.88 -8.57
CA ASP A 125 8.02 8.60 -7.41
C ASP A 125 7.22 7.61 -6.58
N TYR A 126 7.87 7.02 -5.59
CA TYR A 126 7.21 6.35 -4.49
C TYR A 126 6.54 7.44 -3.65
N LEU A 127 5.31 7.77 -4.00
CA LEU A 127 4.46 8.60 -3.16
C LEU A 127 3.86 7.72 -2.07
N GLU A 128 4.46 7.76 -0.90
CA GLU A 128 3.83 7.24 0.30
C GLU A 128 2.64 8.13 0.64
N GLY A 129 1.46 7.58 0.62
CA GLY A 129 0.20 8.27 0.96
C GLY A 129 -0.18 8.07 2.43
N THR A 130 -1.21 8.65 2.90
CA THR A 130 -1.38 9.08 4.29
C THR A 130 -2.74 8.83 4.96
N VAL A 131 -2.89 9.10 6.17
CA VAL A 131 -3.53 8.54 7.33
C VAL A 131 -4.60 9.36 8.05
N ASN A 132 -5.50 8.73 8.80
CA ASN A 132 -6.48 9.35 9.69
C ASN A 132 -6.41 8.84 11.15
N PRO A 133 -6.40 9.68 12.17
CA PRO A 133 -7.02 9.36 13.43
C PRO A 133 -8.50 9.79 13.40
N ASN A 134 -9.36 8.87 13.72
CA ASN A 134 -10.76 9.11 13.92
C ASN A 134 -10.99 10.03 15.14
N PRO A 135 -11.82 11.08 15.04
CA PRO A 135 -12.20 11.84 16.22
C PRO A 135 -13.35 11.11 16.92
N GLY A 136 -13.05 10.06 17.67
CA GLY A 136 -14.06 9.29 18.39
C GLY A 136 -13.54 8.60 19.63
N GLU A 137 -13.90 9.17 20.75
CA GLU A 137 -13.90 8.70 22.12
C GLU A 137 -12.69 9.01 23.00
N THR A 138 -13.04 9.74 24.05
CA THR A 138 -12.26 10.18 25.19
C THR A 138 -11.74 9.02 26.05
N ASN A 139 -10.68 8.41 25.64
CA ASN A 139 -9.66 7.98 26.59
C ASN A 139 -8.72 9.17 26.80
N SER A 140 -8.31 9.43 28.02
CA SER A 140 -7.42 10.54 28.34
C SER A 140 -6.25 10.56 27.36
N SER A 141 -6.27 11.52 26.42
CA SER A 141 -5.21 11.69 25.42
C SER A 141 -3.87 11.71 26.15
N PRO A 142 -2.84 11.04 25.66
CA PRO A 142 -1.52 11.09 26.28
C PRO A 142 -1.10 12.55 26.39
N ASN A 143 -0.35 12.87 27.44
CA ASN A 143 0.12 14.24 27.65
C ASN A 143 1.23 14.64 26.67
N TYR A 144 1.28 13.99 25.52
CA TYR A 144 2.21 14.25 24.41
C TYR A 144 1.55 13.88 23.08
N SER A 145 2.07 14.46 21.97
CA SER A 145 1.63 14.12 20.63
C SER A 145 2.21 12.78 20.16
N GLU A 146 1.42 12.00 19.48
CA GLU A 146 1.82 10.77 18.81
C GLU A 146 2.18 11.04 17.33
N THR A 147 2.82 10.08 16.67
CA THR A 147 3.03 10.10 15.23
C THR A 147 1.67 10.06 14.54
N ASN A 148 1.55 10.80 13.44
CA ASN A 148 0.38 10.74 12.60
C ASN A 148 0.31 9.36 11.93
N THR A 149 -0.60 8.47 12.34
CA THR A 149 -0.72 7.07 11.87
C THR A 149 -2.04 6.81 11.14
N GLN A 150 -2.19 5.74 10.36
CA GLN A 150 -3.43 5.40 9.64
C GLN A 150 -4.51 4.88 10.59
N GLU A 151 -4.14 4.00 11.46
CA GLU A 151 -5.05 3.36 12.39
C GLU A 151 -4.69 3.72 13.81
N GLN A 152 -5.70 4.04 14.62
CA GLN A 152 -5.50 4.26 16.03
C GLN A 152 -5.04 2.96 16.70
N GLY A 153 -4.00 3.04 17.54
CA GLY A 153 -3.43 1.88 18.23
C GLY A 153 -2.46 1.04 17.39
N VAL A 154 -2.30 1.36 16.11
CA VAL A 154 -1.29 0.76 15.22
C VAL A 154 -0.24 1.82 14.89
N ASP A 155 0.89 1.77 15.58
CA ASP A 155 1.96 2.76 15.38
C ASP A 155 2.77 2.50 14.11
N GLU A 156 3.18 3.58 13.45
CA GLU A 156 4.08 3.57 12.30
C GLU A 156 5.46 4.07 12.71
N SER A 157 6.51 3.53 12.11
CA SER A 157 7.87 4.00 12.38
C SER A 157 8.05 5.45 11.93
N ASP A 158 8.89 6.22 12.62
CA ASP A 158 9.29 7.57 12.20
C ASP A 158 10.74 7.84 12.64
N ILE A 159 11.32 8.90 12.11
CA ILE A 159 12.67 9.38 12.48
C ILE A 159 12.69 10.05 13.86
N VAL A 160 11.54 10.46 14.39
CA VAL A 160 11.38 11.09 15.69
C VAL A 160 10.22 10.45 16.44
N LYS A 161 10.43 10.08 17.70
CA LYS A 161 9.42 9.53 18.60
C LYS A 161 9.57 10.11 20.02
N THR A 162 8.52 10.02 20.81
CA THR A 162 8.55 10.40 22.22
C THR A 162 7.80 9.41 23.11
N ASP A 163 8.22 9.28 24.34
CA ASP A 163 7.50 8.56 25.41
C ASP A 163 6.81 9.53 26.41
N GLY A 164 6.71 10.82 26.04
CA GLY A 164 6.14 11.86 26.91
C GLY A 164 7.11 12.47 27.91
N ARG A 165 8.33 11.96 27.98
CA ARG A 165 9.44 12.52 28.75
C ARG A 165 10.69 12.69 27.91
N ASN A 166 11.08 11.66 27.19
CA ASN A 166 12.24 11.68 26.32
C ASN A 166 11.82 11.90 24.86
N ILE A 167 12.67 12.55 24.11
CA ILE A 167 12.60 12.63 22.67
C ILE A 167 13.70 11.73 22.11
N TYR A 168 13.31 10.80 21.24
CA TYR A 168 14.21 9.92 20.52
C TYR A 168 14.21 10.35 19.06
N TYR A 169 15.40 10.53 18.47
CA TYR A 169 15.47 10.84 17.06
C TYR A 169 16.73 10.28 16.42
N TYR A 170 16.58 9.89 15.17
CA TYR A 170 17.66 9.48 14.31
C TYR A 170 18.07 10.67 13.42
N ASN A 171 19.33 11.05 13.53
CA ASN A 171 19.89 12.10 12.67
C ASN A 171 20.66 11.45 11.51
N LEU A 172 20.11 11.56 10.29
CA LEU A 172 20.68 10.95 9.09
C LEU A 172 22.05 11.57 8.74
N PHE A 173 22.27 12.86 8.99
CA PHE A 173 23.51 13.55 8.63
C PHE A 173 24.67 13.12 9.52
N SER A 174 24.44 13.04 10.83
CA SER A 174 25.44 12.56 11.77
C SER A 174 25.42 11.03 11.94
N CYS A 175 24.41 10.33 11.42
CA CYS A 175 24.15 8.91 11.65
C CYS A 175 24.11 8.58 13.14
N THR A 176 23.44 9.41 13.95
CA THR A 176 23.33 9.23 15.39
C THR A 176 21.89 8.95 15.82
N LEU A 177 21.73 7.99 16.73
CA LEU A 177 20.51 7.84 17.51
C LEU A 177 20.69 8.65 18.79
N THR A 178 19.74 9.54 19.07
CA THR A 178 19.77 10.45 20.21
C THR A 178 18.57 10.24 21.10
N ARG A 179 18.79 10.21 22.41
CA ARG A 179 17.77 10.38 23.44
C ARG A 179 18.00 11.70 24.14
N TYR A 180 17.00 12.56 24.18
CA TYR A 180 16.99 13.82 24.91
C TYR A 180 15.92 13.77 26.02
N ASP A 181 16.33 13.85 27.29
CA ASP A 181 15.42 13.94 28.43
C ASP A 181 14.97 15.40 28.63
N THR A 182 13.68 15.65 28.45
CA THR A 182 13.12 17.01 28.48
C THR A 182 13.08 17.62 29.89
N GLN A 183 13.17 16.81 30.95
CA GLN A 183 13.17 17.27 32.35
C GLN A 183 14.58 17.59 32.86
N THR A 184 15.54 16.70 32.62
CA THR A 184 16.93 16.89 33.05
C THR A 184 17.77 17.67 32.05
N GLN A 185 17.32 17.78 30.81
CA GLN A 185 18.04 18.32 29.64
C GLN A 185 19.30 17.53 29.29
N GLU A 186 19.41 16.30 29.77
CA GLU A 186 20.51 15.41 29.43
C GLU A 186 20.30 14.80 28.03
N MET A 187 21.40 14.70 27.28
CA MET A 187 21.43 14.11 25.95
C MET A 187 22.37 12.90 25.94
N LEU A 188 21.85 11.76 25.49
CA LEU A 188 22.63 10.56 25.20
C LEU A 188 22.61 10.31 23.70
N GLN A 189 23.79 10.15 23.10
CA GLN A 189 23.94 9.87 21.68
C GLN A 189 24.81 8.64 21.44
N ILE A 190 24.39 7.79 20.51
CA ILE A 190 25.23 6.70 20.01
C ILE A 190 25.44 6.86 18.50
N GLN A 191 26.67 6.54 18.05
CA GLN A 191 27.02 6.54 16.65
C GLN A 191 26.58 5.24 16.01
N LEU A 192 25.87 5.34 14.89
CA LEU A 192 25.43 4.21 14.06
C LEU A 192 26.30 4.08 12.79
N GLU A 193 26.15 2.97 12.08
CA GLU A 193 26.79 2.79 10.78
C GLU A 193 26.32 3.84 9.78
N LYS A 194 27.23 4.29 8.90
CA LYS A 194 26.96 5.37 7.93
C LYS A 194 26.01 4.89 6.83
N PHE A 195 25.23 5.85 6.29
CA PHE A 195 24.39 5.71 5.09
C PHE A 195 23.20 4.74 5.18
N GLN A 196 22.61 4.57 6.35
CA GLN A 196 21.36 3.87 6.51
C GLN A 196 20.28 4.90 6.86
N GLU A 197 19.21 4.95 6.10
CA GLU A 197 17.98 5.59 6.56
C GLU A 197 17.39 4.69 7.61
N ASN A 198 17.10 5.26 8.78
CA ASN A 198 16.54 4.52 9.88
C ASN A 198 15.31 5.24 10.40
N GLU A 199 14.24 4.50 10.58
CA GLU A 199 13.06 4.90 11.32
C GLU A 199 12.98 4.07 12.60
N MET A 200 12.17 4.48 13.56
CA MET A 200 12.12 3.82 14.84
C MET A 200 10.72 3.73 15.42
N TYR A 201 10.59 2.83 16.37
CA TYR A 201 9.52 2.77 17.35
C TYR A 201 10.08 2.96 18.74
N VAL A 202 9.25 3.46 19.65
CA VAL A 202 9.59 3.56 21.07
C VAL A 202 8.50 2.88 21.88
N THR A 203 8.91 1.98 22.76
CA THR A 203 8.05 1.29 23.73
C THR A 203 8.40 1.67 25.14
N ASP A 204 7.73 1.10 26.13
CA ASP A 204 8.07 1.31 27.53
C ASP A 204 9.50 0.88 27.89
N LYS A 205 10.06 -0.10 27.17
CA LYS A 205 11.37 -0.71 27.48
C LYS A 205 12.44 -0.44 26.42
N TYR A 206 12.05 -0.25 25.17
CA TYR A 206 12.97 -0.32 24.04
C TYR A 206 12.80 0.82 23.05
N VAL A 207 13.90 1.16 22.38
CA VAL A 207 13.93 1.82 21.08
C VAL A 207 14.21 0.74 20.04
N VAL A 208 13.31 0.59 19.09
CA VAL A 208 13.44 -0.36 17.99
C VAL A 208 13.79 0.41 16.72
N LEU A 209 14.99 0.23 16.23
CA LEU A 209 15.52 0.93 15.06
C LEU A 209 15.48 0.03 13.83
N LEU A 210 14.86 0.53 12.76
CA LEU A 210 14.68 -0.16 11.49
C LEU A 210 15.59 0.47 10.42
N ASN A 211 16.25 -0.36 9.64
CA ASN A 211 16.85 0.09 8.39
C ASN A 211 15.81 -0.03 7.27
N THR A 212 15.35 1.10 6.75
CA THR A 212 14.31 1.18 5.72
C THR A 212 14.86 1.36 4.31
N ARG A 213 16.18 1.61 4.16
CA ARG A 213 16.78 1.89 2.87
C ARG A 213 17.05 0.63 2.06
N ASN A 214 16.47 0.56 0.87
CA ASN A 214 16.74 -0.48 -0.12
C ASN A 214 17.98 -0.12 -0.95
N GLN A 215 19.07 -0.88 -0.83
CA GLN A 215 20.29 -0.68 -1.62
C GLN A 215 20.32 -1.62 -2.83
N TYR A 216 20.33 -1.06 -4.05
CA TYR A 216 20.28 -1.84 -5.30
C TYR A 216 21.56 -2.64 -5.63
N ASN A 217 22.69 -2.42 -4.96
CA ASN A 217 24.01 -2.97 -5.35
C ASN A 217 24.68 -3.89 -4.32
N GLU A 218 24.06 -4.15 -3.17
CA GLU A 218 24.54 -5.11 -2.18
C GLU A 218 23.42 -6.11 -1.87
N SER A 219 23.73 -7.23 -1.25
CA SER A 219 22.71 -8.16 -0.76
C SER A 219 21.70 -7.39 0.09
N ASN A 220 20.49 -7.17 -0.46
CA ASN A 220 19.45 -6.42 0.21
C ASN A 220 19.17 -7.08 1.57
N THR A 221 19.36 -6.33 2.64
CA THR A 221 19.11 -6.79 4.01
C THR A 221 18.24 -5.78 4.74
N VAL A 222 17.25 -6.27 5.45
CA VAL A 222 16.46 -5.51 6.41
C VAL A 222 17.01 -5.77 7.79
N LYS A 223 17.36 -4.70 8.53
CA LYS A 223 17.91 -4.83 9.88
C LYS A 223 16.97 -4.17 10.88
N VAL A 224 16.70 -4.87 11.97
CA VAL A 224 16.01 -4.35 13.15
C VAL A 224 16.96 -4.50 14.33
N ASN A 225 17.26 -3.39 15.00
CA ASN A 225 18.05 -3.41 16.23
C ASN A 225 17.16 -2.94 17.39
N VAL A 226 17.11 -3.71 18.44
CA VAL A 226 16.37 -3.41 19.67
C VAL A 226 17.36 -2.89 20.71
N TYR A 227 17.20 -1.66 21.13
CA TYR A 227 18.03 -1.02 22.16
C TYR A 227 17.27 -0.86 23.46
N ASN A 228 17.95 -0.99 24.58
CA ASN A 228 17.38 -0.55 25.86
C ASN A 228 17.09 0.95 25.79
N LYS A 229 15.89 1.36 26.18
CA LYS A 229 15.41 2.74 26.04
C LYS A 229 16.26 3.76 26.81
N ASP A 230 16.75 3.38 27.98
CA ASP A 230 17.46 4.28 28.87
C ASP A 230 18.96 4.36 28.57
N SER A 231 19.62 3.23 28.32
CA SER A 231 21.07 3.17 28.09
C SER A 231 21.46 3.27 26.61
N LEU A 232 20.54 3.05 25.69
CA LEU A 232 20.77 2.85 24.25
C LEU A 232 21.79 1.72 23.94
N GLU A 233 21.91 0.74 24.85
CA GLU A 233 22.67 -0.47 24.61
C GLU A 233 21.83 -1.48 23.80
N ILE A 234 22.46 -2.18 22.84
CA ILE A 234 21.77 -3.16 22.02
C ILE A 234 21.39 -4.39 22.87
N VAL A 235 20.15 -4.82 22.76
CA VAL A 235 19.59 -5.99 23.49
C VAL A 235 19.50 -7.19 22.57
N THR A 236 18.96 -7.01 21.36
CA THR A 236 18.83 -8.06 20.35
C THR A 236 18.77 -7.44 18.95
N ASN A 237 18.86 -8.28 17.94
CA ASN A 237 18.71 -7.86 16.56
C ASN A 237 17.90 -8.88 15.75
N TYR A 238 17.38 -8.40 14.62
CA TYR A 238 16.84 -9.23 13.54
C TYR A 238 17.45 -8.76 12.22
N ILE A 239 17.86 -9.70 11.36
CA ILE A 239 18.37 -9.40 10.01
C ILE A 239 17.70 -10.34 9.04
N GLY A 240 16.88 -9.80 8.15
CA GLY A 240 16.25 -10.50 7.05
C GLY A 240 16.97 -10.23 5.72
N HIS A 241 16.97 -11.22 4.82
CA HIS A 241 17.52 -11.10 3.48
C HIS A 241 16.41 -10.70 2.51
N GLY A 242 16.36 -9.41 2.16
CA GLY A 242 15.32 -8.90 1.26
C GLY A 242 15.19 -7.39 1.27
N ILE A 243 14.20 -6.90 0.54
CA ILE A 243 13.84 -5.48 0.46
C ILE A 243 12.73 -5.21 1.47
N TYR A 244 12.92 -4.19 2.30
CA TYR A 244 11.91 -3.67 3.20
C TYR A 244 10.66 -3.22 2.42
N ILE A 245 9.50 -3.60 2.90
CA ILE A 245 8.21 -3.18 2.35
C ILE A 245 7.52 -2.25 3.34
N ASP A 246 7.29 -2.74 4.58
CA ASP A 246 6.59 -1.95 5.59
C ASP A 246 6.79 -2.55 6.99
N SER A 247 6.41 -1.79 8.03
CA SER A 247 6.36 -2.26 9.40
C SER A 247 5.28 -1.58 10.21
N ARG A 248 4.83 -2.23 11.27
CA ARG A 248 3.86 -1.68 12.24
C ARG A 248 4.23 -2.16 13.64
N LEU A 249 3.95 -1.30 14.64
CA LEU A 249 4.02 -1.68 16.04
C LEU A 249 2.64 -1.61 16.67
N MET A 250 2.21 -2.70 17.27
CA MET A 250 0.92 -2.78 17.92
C MET A 250 1.02 -3.66 19.17
N ASN A 251 0.49 -3.19 20.31
CA ASN A 251 0.47 -3.95 21.56
C ASN A 251 1.83 -4.57 21.93
N ASN A 252 2.93 -3.80 21.81
CA ASN A 252 4.32 -4.24 21.98
C ASN A 252 4.77 -5.38 21.05
N THR A 253 4.08 -5.61 19.95
CA THR A 253 4.51 -6.55 18.91
C THR A 253 4.91 -5.77 17.66
N LEU A 254 6.15 -5.94 17.22
CA LEU A 254 6.64 -5.41 15.94
C LEU A 254 6.28 -6.40 14.83
N TYR A 255 5.59 -5.90 13.81
CA TYR A 255 5.38 -6.60 12.55
C TYR A 255 6.27 -5.97 11.49
N LEU A 256 7.02 -6.79 10.76
CA LEU A 256 7.94 -6.38 9.70
C LEU A 256 7.67 -7.19 8.45
N ILE A 257 7.45 -6.50 7.34
CA ILE A 257 7.20 -7.12 6.04
C ILE A 257 8.35 -6.78 5.10
N TYR A 258 8.96 -7.82 4.50
CA TYR A 258 10.00 -7.65 3.51
C TYR A 258 9.98 -8.78 2.47
N THR A 259 10.63 -8.59 1.33
CA THR A 259 10.58 -9.54 0.21
C THR A 259 11.96 -9.93 -0.26
N GLN A 260 12.22 -11.23 -0.32
CA GLN A 260 13.40 -11.84 -0.96
C GLN A 260 13.10 -12.08 -2.45
N PHE A 261 14.03 -11.65 -3.33
CA PHE A 261 13.83 -11.74 -4.78
C PHE A 261 14.25 -13.06 -5.39
N ASP A 262 15.15 -13.80 -4.75
CA ASP A 262 15.68 -15.06 -5.26
C ASP A 262 15.30 -16.24 -4.35
N THR A 263 14.63 -17.23 -4.95
CA THR A 263 14.26 -18.49 -4.28
C THR A 263 15.27 -19.62 -4.53
N GLU A 264 16.40 -19.34 -5.18
CA GLU A 264 17.46 -20.36 -5.36
C GLU A 264 18.20 -20.63 -4.05
N GLU A 265 18.26 -19.64 -3.17
CA GLU A 265 18.77 -19.77 -1.82
C GLU A 265 17.66 -20.16 -0.85
N MET A 266 18.02 -20.94 0.16
CA MET A 266 17.09 -21.30 1.24
C MET A 266 16.69 -20.05 2.03
N PRO A 267 15.40 -19.93 2.40
CA PRO A 267 14.97 -18.86 3.28
C PRO A 267 15.72 -18.89 4.59
N SER A 268 16.32 -17.78 4.97
CA SER A 268 17.04 -17.64 6.24
C SER A 268 16.94 -16.22 6.78
N ASP A 269 17.14 -16.06 8.07
CA ASP A 269 17.29 -14.80 8.77
C ASP A 269 18.27 -14.94 9.95
N VAL A 270 18.58 -13.84 10.61
CA VAL A 270 19.36 -13.83 11.84
C VAL A 270 18.50 -13.27 12.97
N ILE A 271 18.31 -14.05 14.00
CA ILE A 271 17.54 -13.68 15.19
C ILE A 271 18.47 -13.73 16.40
N ASN A 272 18.54 -12.65 17.16
CA ASN A 272 19.39 -12.57 18.36
C ASN A 272 20.84 -13.00 18.08
N PHE A 273 21.43 -12.51 16.99
CA PHE A 273 22.80 -12.80 16.52
C PHE A 273 23.06 -14.27 16.07
N GLU A 274 22.02 -15.10 16.00
CA GLU A 274 22.11 -16.50 15.53
C GLU A 274 21.41 -16.68 14.20
N GLU A 275 22.06 -17.38 13.25
CA GLU A 275 21.47 -17.68 11.95
C GLU A 275 20.38 -18.75 12.11
N ASN A 276 19.22 -18.49 11.49
CA ASN A 276 18.08 -19.38 11.42
C ASN A 276 17.77 -19.71 9.97
N VAL A 277 17.63 -20.99 9.63
CA VAL A 277 17.35 -21.47 8.27
C VAL A 277 16.03 -22.22 8.27
N TYR A 278 15.15 -21.84 7.32
CA TYR A 278 13.82 -22.42 7.19
C TYR A 278 13.79 -23.58 6.22
N ASP A 279 12.94 -24.56 6.49
CA ASP A 279 12.67 -25.64 5.56
C ASP A 279 11.67 -25.24 4.47
N TYR A 280 11.68 -25.95 3.33
CA TYR A 280 10.70 -25.74 2.26
C TYR A 280 9.25 -25.85 2.73
N CYS A 281 8.96 -26.72 3.72
CA CYS A 281 7.62 -26.90 4.27
C CYS A 281 7.12 -25.69 5.08
N ASP A 282 7.98 -24.77 5.47
CA ASP A 282 7.62 -23.51 6.13
C ASP A 282 7.08 -22.51 5.13
N ILE A 283 7.47 -22.60 3.85
CA ILE A 283 6.97 -21.74 2.80
C ILE A 283 5.52 -22.09 2.48
N LYS A 284 4.64 -21.10 2.65
CA LYS A 284 3.22 -21.19 2.32
C LYS A 284 2.96 -20.55 0.95
N TYR A 285 1.97 -21.07 0.23
CA TYR A 285 1.53 -20.47 -1.01
C TYR A 285 0.02 -20.55 -1.21
N SER A 286 -0.54 -19.58 -1.90
CA SER A 286 -1.91 -19.59 -2.40
C SER A 286 -1.88 -19.69 -3.92
N PRO A 287 -2.78 -20.46 -4.56
CA PRO A 287 -2.89 -20.50 -6.03
C PRO A 287 -3.19 -19.15 -6.68
N ALA A 288 -3.62 -18.17 -5.89
CA ALA A 288 -3.85 -16.81 -6.37
C ALA A 288 -2.56 -16.05 -6.70
N ILE A 289 -1.46 -16.37 -6.00
CA ILE A 289 -0.22 -15.60 -6.05
C ILE A 289 0.95 -16.56 -6.05
N ILE A 290 1.59 -16.73 -7.20
CA ILE A 290 2.76 -17.60 -7.33
C ILE A 290 3.79 -16.92 -8.22
N ASN A 291 4.98 -16.65 -7.68
CA ASN A 291 6.17 -16.23 -8.44
C ASN A 291 7.45 -16.62 -7.69
N LYS A 292 8.62 -16.20 -8.20
CA LYS A 292 9.94 -16.53 -7.64
C LYS A 292 10.32 -15.77 -6.36
N ARG A 293 9.41 -15.07 -5.73
CA ARG A 293 9.70 -14.21 -4.59
C ARG A 293 9.07 -14.77 -3.35
N ILE A 294 9.70 -14.55 -2.21
CA ILE A 294 9.16 -14.91 -0.90
C ILE A 294 8.96 -13.63 -0.11
N THR A 295 7.74 -13.40 0.33
CA THR A 295 7.41 -12.35 1.30
C THR A 295 7.48 -12.93 2.70
N TYR A 296 8.25 -12.29 3.56
CA TYR A 296 8.36 -12.58 4.97
C TYR A 296 7.45 -11.64 5.74
N ILE A 297 6.66 -12.20 6.63
CA ILE A 297 5.89 -11.45 7.62
C ILE A 297 6.45 -11.88 8.98
N MET A 298 7.28 -11.05 9.57
CA MET A 298 7.90 -11.29 10.88
C MET A 298 7.09 -10.59 11.94
N ALA A 299 6.79 -11.28 13.04
CA ALA A 299 6.22 -10.72 14.27
C ALA A 299 7.14 -10.97 15.45
N MET A 300 7.57 -9.90 16.13
CA MET A 300 8.41 -9.95 17.32
C MET A 300 7.66 -9.36 18.52
N ASP A 301 7.40 -10.17 19.53
CA ASP A 301 6.88 -9.72 20.81
C ASP A 301 8.00 -9.03 21.60
N LEU A 302 7.90 -7.71 21.80
CA LEU A 302 8.92 -6.91 22.49
C LEU A 302 8.91 -7.09 24.02
N ASP A 303 7.91 -7.80 24.59
CA ASP A 303 7.93 -8.14 26.01
C ASP A 303 8.79 -9.36 26.30
N THR A 304 8.76 -10.37 25.42
CA THR A 304 9.48 -11.64 25.54
C THR A 304 10.69 -11.76 24.61
N LEU A 305 10.75 -10.93 23.55
CA LEU A 305 11.69 -10.98 22.44
C LEU A 305 11.56 -12.28 21.60
N GLU A 306 10.44 -13.01 21.74
CA GLU A 306 10.11 -14.14 20.88
C GLU A 306 9.69 -13.64 19.49
N THR A 307 10.18 -14.34 18.48
CA THR A 307 9.96 -13.99 17.08
C THR A 307 9.29 -15.16 16.34
N ASN A 308 8.29 -14.87 15.54
CA ASN A 308 7.67 -15.80 14.60
C ASN A 308 7.72 -15.21 13.20
N VAL A 309 7.95 -16.06 12.20
CA VAL A 309 8.06 -15.64 10.80
C VAL A 309 7.15 -16.49 9.92
N HIS A 310 6.25 -15.83 9.20
CA HIS A 310 5.44 -16.45 8.17
C HIS A 310 6.10 -16.23 6.81
N LEU A 311 6.36 -17.32 6.07
CA LEU A 311 6.94 -17.27 4.73
C LEU A 311 5.86 -17.48 3.68
N GLN A 312 5.56 -16.43 2.91
CA GLN A 312 4.56 -16.46 1.85
C GLN A 312 5.25 -16.48 0.48
N LEU A 313 5.06 -17.54 -0.30
CA LEU A 313 5.49 -17.54 -1.69
C LEU A 313 4.62 -16.59 -2.51
N GLY A 314 5.26 -15.67 -3.19
CA GLY A 314 4.62 -14.66 -4.03
C GLY A 314 4.80 -13.26 -3.49
N ALA A 315 5.21 -12.36 -4.38
CA ALA A 315 5.27 -10.93 -4.15
C ALA A 315 5.16 -10.24 -5.51
N HIS A 316 4.71 -9.03 -5.54
CA HIS A 316 4.57 -8.26 -6.78
C HIS A 316 5.41 -6.98 -6.76
N THR A 317 5.41 -6.26 -7.87
CA THR A 317 6.18 -5.03 -8.00
C THR A 317 5.63 -3.93 -7.09
N TRP A 318 4.30 -3.91 -6.92
CA TRP A 318 3.61 -2.99 -6.03
C TRP A 318 2.97 -3.78 -4.89
N GLN A 319 3.34 -3.41 -3.68
CA GLN A 319 2.82 -4.00 -2.45
C GLN A 319 2.36 -2.87 -1.54
N ALA A 320 1.18 -3.04 -0.96
CA ALA A 320 0.67 -2.17 0.08
C ALA A 320 0.29 -3.01 1.30
N VAL A 321 0.63 -2.52 2.46
CA VAL A 321 0.34 -3.16 3.74
C VAL A 321 -0.64 -2.28 4.50
N TYR A 322 -1.74 -2.86 4.92
CA TYR A 322 -2.69 -2.23 5.81
C TYR A 322 -2.90 -3.13 7.03
N MET A 323 -3.01 -2.53 8.20
CA MET A 323 -3.08 -3.28 9.43
C MET A 323 -4.01 -2.59 10.43
N THR A 324 -4.85 -3.39 11.08
CA THR A 324 -5.71 -3.01 12.22
C THR A 324 -5.28 -3.76 13.47
N GLU A 325 -5.97 -3.57 14.58
CA GLU A 325 -5.67 -4.31 15.82
C GLU A 325 -5.69 -5.83 15.68
N ASN A 326 -6.47 -6.38 14.75
CA ASN A 326 -6.71 -7.81 14.64
C ASN A 326 -6.38 -8.39 13.25
N SER A 327 -6.11 -7.54 12.28
CA SER A 327 -6.01 -7.96 10.87
C SER A 327 -4.76 -7.36 10.21
N LEU A 328 -4.15 -8.15 9.34
CA LEU A 328 -3.12 -7.73 8.41
C LEU A 328 -3.58 -7.99 6.98
N TYR A 329 -3.53 -6.97 6.15
CA TYR A 329 -3.85 -7.02 4.74
C TYR A 329 -2.60 -6.78 3.91
N LEU A 330 -2.22 -7.77 3.11
CA LEU A 330 -1.11 -7.66 2.18
C LEU A 330 -1.65 -7.59 0.76
N ALA A 331 -1.73 -6.39 0.20
CA ALA A 331 -2.17 -6.16 -1.16
C ALA A 331 -1.00 -6.31 -2.13
N LEU A 332 -1.15 -7.20 -3.09
CA LEU A 332 -0.15 -7.57 -4.09
C LEU A 332 -0.71 -7.25 -5.47
N SER A 333 -0.30 -6.10 -6.03
CA SER A 333 -0.77 -5.64 -7.34
C SER A 333 0.22 -6.00 -8.44
N THR A 334 -0.29 -6.54 -9.54
CA THR A 334 0.49 -6.91 -10.71
C THR A 334 -0.13 -6.38 -12.00
N TYR A 335 0.72 -6.13 -12.96
CA TYR A 335 0.30 -5.76 -14.30
C TYR A 335 0.16 -7.03 -15.14
N CYS A 336 -1.06 -7.31 -15.57
CA CYS A 336 -1.36 -8.42 -16.46
C CYS A 336 -1.54 -7.88 -17.88
N SER A 337 -0.62 -8.19 -18.79
CA SER A 337 -0.85 -7.99 -20.21
C SER A 337 -1.81 -9.06 -20.70
N SER A 338 -3.10 -8.79 -20.69
CA SER A 338 -4.08 -9.79 -21.08
C SER A 338 -4.31 -9.82 -22.57
N PHE A 339 -4.29 -11.04 -23.10
CA PHE A 339 -4.85 -11.59 -24.33
C PHE A 339 -5.10 -10.63 -25.51
N ALA A 340 -4.36 -10.87 -26.56
CA ALA A 340 -4.71 -10.38 -27.89
C ALA A 340 -6.11 -10.86 -28.30
N ASN A 341 -7.10 -10.00 -28.22
CA ASN A 341 -8.37 -10.24 -28.88
C ASN A 341 -8.17 -10.11 -30.40
N TYR A 342 -8.13 -11.24 -31.08
CA TYR A 342 -8.14 -11.25 -32.52
C TYR A 342 -9.53 -10.86 -33.01
N THR A 343 -9.67 -9.65 -33.54
CA THR A 343 -10.84 -9.31 -34.35
C THR A 343 -10.68 -9.90 -35.76
N LEU A 344 -11.80 -10.21 -36.41
CA LEU A 344 -11.86 -10.71 -37.79
C LEU A 344 -11.16 -9.80 -38.83
N ILE A 345 -10.71 -8.62 -38.42
CA ILE A 345 -10.07 -7.59 -39.27
C ILE A 345 -8.57 -7.44 -38.93
N GLY A 346 -7.99 -8.30 -38.08
CA GLY A 346 -6.55 -8.35 -37.83
C GLY A 346 -5.96 -7.25 -36.93
N THR A 347 -6.78 -6.44 -36.30
CA THR A 347 -6.29 -5.44 -35.34
C THR A 347 -6.10 -6.09 -33.97
N ARG A 348 -4.87 -6.03 -33.47
CA ARG A 348 -4.46 -6.56 -32.17
C ARG A 348 -4.70 -5.46 -31.11
N TYR A 349 -5.68 -5.63 -30.25
CA TYR A 349 -5.84 -4.78 -29.08
C TYR A 349 -5.21 -5.50 -27.87
N ILE A 350 -4.19 -4.92 -27.32
CA ILE A 350 -3.62 -5.33 -26.03
C ILE A 350 -4.38 -4.54 -24.97
N SER A 351 -5.24 -5.19 -24.20
CA SER A 351 -5.78 -4.60 -22.99
C SER A 351 -4.88 -5.01 -21.83
N SER A 352 -4.16 -4.07 -21.29
CA SER A 352 -3.41 -4.24 -20.05
C SER A 352 -4.33 -4.00 -18.86
N LEU A 353 -4.33 -4.90 -17.91
CA LEU A 353 -5.14 -4.78 -16.69
C LEU A 353 -4.24 -4.93 -15.47
N TYR A 354 -4.45 -4.10 -14.48
CA TYR A 354 -3.95 -4.38 -13.14
C TYR A 354 -4.85 -5.40 -12.45
N GLN A 355 -4.24 -6.36 -11.78
CA GLN A 355 -4.91 -7.27 -10.87
C GLN A 355 -4.29 -7.12 -9.50
N THR A 356 -5.12 -7.04 -8.48
CA THR A 356 -4.70 -7.02 -7.08
C THR A 356 -5.25 -8.25 -6.36
N ASN A 357 -4.36 -8.91 -5.65
CA ASN A 357 -4.67 -10.01 -4.74
C ASN A 357 -4.36 -9.53 -3.32
N ILE A 358 -5.36 -9.51 -2.44
CA ILE A 358 -5.17 -9.10 -1.05
C ILE A 358 -5.23 -10.34 -0.18
N LEU A 359 -4.10 -10.71 0.41
CA LEU A 359 -4.04 -11.75 1.42
C LEU A 359 -4.50 -11.16 2.75
N VAL A 360 -5.40 -11.88 3.42
CA VAL A 360 -5.98 -11.46 4.69
C VAL A 360 -5.51 -12.41 5.79
N PHE A 361 -4.95 -11.85 6.85
CA PHE A 361 -4.46 -12.59 8.01
C PHE A 361 -5.11 -12.05 9.27
N ASP A 362 -5.53 -12.93 10.18
CA ASP A 362 -5.74 -12.57 11.58
C ASP A 362 -4.37 -12.52 12.26
N ILE A 363 -4.20 -11.54 13.10
CA ILE A 363 -3.00 -11.35 13.90
C ILE A 363 -3.34 -11.30 15.38
N ASN A 364 -2.52 -11.97 16.18
CA ASN A 364 -2.61 -11.92 17.63
C ASN A 364 -1.22 -12.14 18.21
N LYS A 365 -0.59 -11.07 18.69
CA LYS A 365 0.82 -11.07 19.06
C LYS A 365 1.66 -11.66 17.91
N THR A 366 2.46 -12.68 18.19
CA THR A 366 3.29 -13.34 17.16
C THR A 366 2.54 -14.32 16.26
N SER A 367 1.25 -14.62 16.51
CA SER A 367 0.45 -15.47 15.61
C SER A 367 0.02 -14.71 14.37
N ILE A 368 0.18 -15.34 13.19
CA ILE A 368 -0.18 -14.83 11.88
C ILE A 368 -0.98 -15.92 11.17
N ASP A 369 -2.30 -15.79 11.18
CA ASP A 369 -3.23 -16.83 10.73
C ASP A 369 -3.95 -16.41 9.46
N TYR A 370 -3.68 -17.08 8.35
CA TYR A 370 -4.32 -16.80 7.07
C TYR A 370 -5.82 -17.08 7.11
N LYS A 371 -6.62 -16.11 6.69
CA LYS A 371 -8.09 -16.18 6.62
C LYS A 371 -8.63 -16.40 5.21
N GLY A 372 -8.02 -15.79 4.22
CA GLY A 372 -8.49 -15.87 2.86
C GLY A 372 -7.85 -14.84 1.95
N VAL A 373 -8.42 -14.69 0.76
CA VAL A 373 -7.92 -13.76 -0.25
C VAL A 373 -9.05 -13.03 -0.95
N ILE A 374 -8.78 -11.79 -1.33
CA ILE A 374 -9.57 -11.01 -2.28
C ILE A 374 -8.81 -10.99 -3.59
N ILE A 375 -9.50 -11.27 -4.70
CA ILE A 375 -8.96 -11.15 -6.05
C ILE A 375 -9.83 -10.16 -6.80
N THR A 376 -9.23 -9.06 -7.24
CA THR A 376 -9.95 -7.99 -7.94
C THR A 376 -9.12 -7.38 -9.05
N SER A 377 -9.77 -6.62 -9.94
CA SER A 377 -9.11 -5.86 -10.99
C SER A 377 -8.91 -4.42 -10.56
N GLY A 378 -7.70 -3.91 -10.76
CA GLY A 378 -7.28 -2.56 -10.40
C GLY A 378 -6.00 -2.58 -9.58
N LEU A 379 -5.43 -1.41 -9.35
CA LEU A 379 -4.21 -1.17 -8.62
C LEU A 379 -4.54 -0.54 -7.26
N ILE A 380 -3.94 -1.05 -6.21
CA ILE A 380 -3.81 -0.41 -4.91
C ILE A 380 -2.43 0.21 -4.86
N ASN A 381 -2.34 1.55 -4.83
CA ASN A 381 -1.06 2.26 -4.86
C ASN A 381 -0.39 2.30 -3.49
N ASP A 382 -1.19 2.45 -2.44
CA ASP A 382 -0.71 2.58 -1.07
C ASP A 382 -1.72 2.03 -0.06
N GLN A 383 -1.38 2.07 1.20
CA GLN A 383 -2.20 1.58 2.32
C GLN A 383 -3.56 2.25 2.42
N PHE A 384 -3.69 3.52 2.04
CA PHE A 384 -4.92 4.33 2.22
C PHE A 384 -6.02 4.01 1.24
N TYR A 385 -5.70 3.19 0.25
CA TYR A 385 -6.70 2.59 -0.62
C TYR A 385 -7.48 1.48 0.07
N MET A 386 -7.10 1.12 1.30
CA MET A 386 -7.74 0.08 2.12
C MET A 386 -8.17 0.64 3.47
N ASP A 387 -9.29 0.16 3.98
CA ASP A 387 -9.82 0.53 5.28
C ASP A 387 -10.76 -0.54 5.82
N GLU A 388 -10.63 -0.90 7.08
CA GLU A 388 -11.50 -1.84 7.78
C GLU A 388 -12.45 -1.10 8.71
N TYR A 389 -13.75 -1.22 8.48
CA TYR A 389 -14.77 -0.63 9.32
C TYR A 389 -16.00 -1.53 9.42
N ASP A 390 -16.56 -1.67 10.61
CA ASP A 390 -17.76 -2.45 10.89
C ASP A 390 -17.75 -3.85 10.24
N ASN A 391 -16.65 -4.60 10.45
CA ASN A 391 -16.43 -5.94 9.90
C ASN A 391 -16.46 -6.03 8.35
N HIS A 392 -16.12 -4.92 7.69
CA HIS A 392 -15.97 -4.85 6.23
C HIS A 392 -14.61 -4.28 5.87
N LEU A 393 -13.98 -4.84 4.86
CA LEU A 393 -12.84 -4.21 4.18
C LEU A 393 -13.37 -3.40 3.00
N ARG A 394 -13.08 -2.10 3.02
CA ARG A 394 -13.39 -1.14 1.95
C ARG A 394 -12.12 -0.88 1.17
N ILE A 395 -12.19 -0.99 -0.15
CA ILE A 395 -11.02 -0.77 -1.00
C ILE A 395 -11.35 0.14 -2.17
N VAL A 396 -10.41 1.01 -2.48
CA VAL A 396 -10.45 1.83 -3.69
C VAL A 396 -9.43 1.27 -4.68
N LEU A 397 -9.80 1.19 -5.95
CA LEU A 397 -9.02 0.54 -7.00
C LEU A 397 -8.83 1.49 -8.17
N GLN A 398 -7.59 1.81 -8.47
CA GLN A 398 -7.25 2.54 -9.68
C GLN A 398 -7.29 1.62 -10.89
N GLN A 399 -8.03 2.00 -11.93
CA GLN A 399 -8.03 1.31 -13.20
C GLN A 399 -7.10 2.02 -14.19
N GLN A 400 -6.59 1.28 -15.17
CA GLN A 400 -6.02 1.91 -16.36
C GLN A 400 -7.14 2.52 -17.21
N ASN A 401 -7.62 3.66 -16.81
CA ASN A 401 -8.84 4.29 -17.29
C ASN A 401 -8.80 4.62 -18.80
N THR A 402 -8.80 3.59 -19.62
CA THR A 402 -9.02 3.67 -21.06
C THR A 402 -10.44 3.23 -21.36
N ALA A 403 -11.02 3.65 -22.48
CA ALA A 403 -12.35 3.23 -22.91
C ALA A 403 -12.57 1.70 -22.97
N GLN A 404 -11.53 0.91 -22.77
CA GLN A 404 -11.51 -0.54 -22.84
C GLN A 404 -11.27 -1.25 -21.50
N THR A 405 -10.80 -0.54 -20.48
CA THR A 405 -10.34 -1.14 -19.22
C THR A 405 -11.23 -0.85 -18.02
N GLY A 406 -12.28 -0.05 -18.17
CA GLY A 406 -13.20 0.31 -17.08
C GLY A 406 -12.76 1.53 -16.27
N ASN A 407 -13.55 1.85 -15.25
CA ASN A 407 -13.42 3.05 -14.41
C ASN A 407 -12.81 2.70 -13.05
N ASN A 408 -12.28 3.70 -12.32
CA ASN A 408 -11.90 3.54 -10.92
C ASN A 408 -13.09 3.02 -10.11
N LYS A 409 -12.82 2.26 -9.07
CA LYS A 409 -13.84 1.54 -8.30
C LYS A 409 -13.66 1.74 -6.80
N LEU A 410 -14.78 1.61 -6.09
CA LEU A 410 -14.79 1.30 -4.67
C LEU A 410 -15.49 -0.05 -4.49
N GLU A 411 -14.88 -0.96 -3.75
CA GLU A 411 -15.45 -2.27 -3.44
C GLU A 411 -15.49 -2.49 -1.94
N VAL A 412 -16.51 -3.21 -1.47
CA VAL A 412 -16.71 -3.56 -0.05
C VAL A 412 -16.80 -5.07 0.09
N TYR A 413 -16.01 -5.62 1.00
CA TYR A 413 -15.93 -7.05 1.28
C TYR A 413 -16.31 -7.32 2.72
N ALA A 414 -17.17 -8.31 2.95
CA ALA A 414 -17.51 -8.75 4.30
C ALA A 414 -16.42 -9.68 4.84
N LEU A 415 -15.89 -9.40 6.02
CA LEU A 415 -14.77 -10.14 6.61
C LEU A 415 -15.19 -11.45 7.29
N ASP A 416 -16.47 -11.64 7.54
CA ASP A 416 -17.06 -12.85 8.11
C ASP A 416 -17.67 -13.80 7.05
N LYS A 417 -17.62 -13.43 5.77
CA LYS A 417 -18.29 -14.17 4.70
C LYS A 417 -17.30 -14.64 3.64
N TYR A 418 -17.08 -15.93 3.62
CA TYR A 418 -16.22 -16.61 2.66
C TYR A 418 -17.04 -17.41 1.65
N GLN A 419 -16.55 -17.49 0.44
CA GLN A 419 -16.98 -18.48 -0.54
C GLN A 419 -16.37 -19.84 -0.18
N ALA A 420 -16.94 -20.94 -0.69
CA ALA A 420 -16.47 -22.30 -0.40
C ALA A 420 -14.98 -22.54 -0.81
N ASN A 421 -14.43 -21.69 -1.66
CA ASN A 421 -13.06 -21.75 -2.15
C ASN A 421 -12.07 -20.85 -1.41
N GLY A 422 -12.45 -20.16 -0.33
CA GLY A 422 -11.59 -19.29 0.46
C GLY A 422 -11.53 -17.83 -0.01
N LEU A 423 -12.29 -17.44 -1.05
CA LEU A 423 -12.42 -16.03 -1.44
C LEU A 423 -13.34 -15.29 -0.47
N LEU A 424 -12.95 -14.09 -0.06
CA LEU A 424 -13.86 -13.20 0.65
C LEU A 424 -15.00 -12.73 -0.27
N LYS A 425 -16.16 -12.51 0.32
CA LYS A 425 -17.35 -12.14 -0.44
C LYS A 425 -17.46 -10.64 -0.61
N LYS A 426 -17.40 -10.17 -1.86
CA LYS A 426 -17.78 -8.80 -2.20
C LYS A 426 -19.27 -8.61 -1.95
N VAL A 427 -19.64 -7.59 -1.17
CA VAL A 427 -21.02 -7.30 -0.77
C VAL A 427 -21.57 -6.02 -1.41
N ALA A 428 -20.72 -5.10 -1.80
CA ALA A 428 -21.10 -3.87 -2.50
C ALA A 428 -19.98 -3.37 -3.41
N SER A 429 -20.30 -2.52 -4.38
CA SER A 429 -19.32 -1.78 -5.17
C SER A 429 -19.91 -0.51 -5.80
N ILE A 430 -19.01 0.44 -6.09
CA ILE A 430 -19.19 1.51 -7.06
C ILE A 430 -18.24 1.22 -8.21
N ASP A 431 -18.77 0.84 -9.36
CA ASP A 431 -17.98 0.42 -10.52
C ASP A 431 -17.83 1.54 -11.58
N ASP A 432 -18.51 2.68 -11.39
CA ASP A 432 -18.50 3.83 -12.31
C ASP A 432 -18.73 5.15 -11.56
N GLY A 433 -18.28 6.25 -12.15
CA GLY A 433 -18.49 7.60 -11.62
C GLY A 433 -17.35 8.12 -10.73
N ILE A 434 -16.35 7.31 -10.39
CA ILE A 434 -15.13 7.77 -9.70
C ILE A 434 -14.09 8.18 -10.75
N GLY A 435 -14.06 9.47 -11.05
CA GLY A 435 -13.22 10.02 -12.12
C GLY A 435 -13.80 9.85 -13.53
N LYS A 436 -13.24 10.62 -14.44
CA LYS A 436 -13.53 10.56 -15.89
C LYS A 436 -12.55 9.60 -16.58
N THR A 437 -12.87 9.20 -17.80
CA THR A 437 -11.98 8.34 -18.60
C THR A 437 -10.57 8.93 -18.70
N GLY A 438 -9.57 8.17 -18.26
CA GLY A 438 -8.17 8.57 -18.24
C GLY A 438 -7.69 9.19 -16.92
N GLU A 439 -8.57 9.47 -15.97
CA GLU A 439 -8.18 10.01 -14.66
C GLU A 439 -7.62 8.91 -13.76
N GLN A 440 -6.47 9.22 -13.14
CA GLN A 440 -5.84 8.40 -12.13
C GLN A 440 -6.24 8.87 -10.74
N ILE A 441 -6.32 7.96 -9.79
CA ILE A 441 -6.50 8.30 -8.38
C ILE A 441 -5.18 8.87 -7.86
N LYS A 442 -5.25 10.00 -7.15
CA LYS A 442 -4.10 10.70 -6.56
C LYS A 442 -4.10 10.66 -5.05
N SER A 443 -5.25 10.54 -4.43
CA SER A 443 -5.39 10.41 -2.99
C SER A 443 -6.71 9.72 -2.66
N VAL A 444 -6.69 8.93 -1.61
CA VAL A 444 -7.86 8.30 -1.00
C VAL A 444 -7.84 8.60 0.48
N ARG A 445 -9.01 8.83 1.06
CA ARG A 445 -9.14 9.03 2.49
C ARG A 445 -10.45 8.49 2.99
N PHE A 446 -10.39 7.45 3.79
CA PHE A 446 -11.54 6.93 4.50
C PHE A 446 -11.75 7.67 5.83
N SER A 447 -12.98 7.71 6.28
CA SER A 447 -13.48 7.98 7.61
C SER A 447 -14.53 6.91 7.90
N ASP A 448 -15.07 6.84 9.12
CA ASP A 448 -16.06 5.84 9.51
C ASP A 448 -17.19 5.68 8.50
N ASN A 449 -17.79 6.78 8.11
CA ASN A 449 -18.99 6.83 7.29
C ASN A 449 -18.79 7.47 5.91
N SER A 450 -17.55 7.78 5.53
CA SER A 450 -17.28 8.42 4.25
C SER A 450 -15.92 8.07 3.67
N CYS A 451 -15.73 8.41 2.40
CA CYS A 451 -14.44 8.34 1.73
C CYS A 451 -14.28 9.55 0.81
N LEU A 452 -13.14 10.22 0.92
CA LEU A 452 -12.70 11.24 -0.02
C LEU A 452 -11.77 10.60 -1.06
N ILE A 453 -12.03 10.85 -2.35
CA ILE A 453 -11.19 10.37 -3.44
C ILE A 453 -10.86 11.53 -4.37
N VAL A 454 -9.56 11.73 -4.62
CA VAL A 454 -9.06 12.67 -5.60
C VAL A 454 -8.65 11.93 -6.85
N THR A 455 -9.17 12.36 -8.02
CA THR A 455 -8.72 11.86 -9.31
C THR A 455 -8.13 12.99 -10.13
N TYR A 456 -7.22 12.72 -11.05
CA TYR A 456 -6.53 13.73 -11.84
C TYR A 456 -6.19 13.26 -13.26
N LEU A 457 -6.45 14.15 -14.23
CA LEU A 457 -5.87 14.13 -15.57
C LEU A 457 -5.51 15.55 -16.04
N ARG A 458 -6.39 16.54 -15.82
CA ARG A 458 -6.22 17.96 -16.14
C ARG A 458 -6.95 18.91 -15.17
N THR A 459 -8.05 18.46 -14.60
CA THR A 459 -8.81 19.09 -13.53
C THR A 459 -9.02 18.06 -12.45
N ASP A 460 -9.11 18.48 -11.23
CA ASP A 460 -9.10 17.65 -10.02
C ASP A 460 -10.50 17.59 -9.40
N PRO A 461 -11.29 16.55 -9.66
CA PRO A 461 -12.46 16.31 -8.85
C PRO A 461 -12.11 15.63 -7.53
N LEU A 462 -12.45 16.30 -6.42
CA LEU A 462 -12.52 15.72 -5.09
C LEU A 462 -13.92 15.12 -4.90
N TYR A 463 -14.02 13.79 -4.87
CA TYR A 463 -15.27 13.07 -4.65
C TYR A 463 -15.49 12.82 -3.18
N TYR A 464 -16.72 13.02 -2.72
CA TYR A 464 -17.22 12.53 -1.43
C TYR A 464 -18.14 11.33 -1.66
N ILE A 465 -17.81 10.23 -1.01
CA ILE A 465 -18.57 8.98 -1.06
C ILE A 465 -19.17 8.73 0.32
N ASP A 466 -20.49 8.60 0.39
CA ASP A 466 -21.22 8.21 1.59
C ASP A 466 -21.12 6.69 1.77
N LEU A 467 -20.58 6.28 2.91
CA LEU A 467 -20.40 4.90 3.35
C LEU A 467 -21.22 4.56 4.61
N THR A 468 -22.15 5.43 5.02
CA THR A 468 -23.04 5.19 6.17
C THR A 468 -23.74 3.83 6.07
N ASN A 469 -24.07 3.42 4.86
CA ASN A 469 -24.52 2.05 4.58
C ASN A 469 -23.47 1.30 3.75
N GLN A 470 -22.65 0.47 4.40
CA GLN A 470 -21.59 -0.33 3.77
C GLN A 470 -22.06 -1.19 2.59
N LEU A 471 -23.35 -1.60 2.61
CA LEU A 471 -23.93 -2.42 1.54
C LEU A 471 -24.48 -1.60 0.38
N LYS A 472 -24.43 -0.27 0.48
CA LYS A 472 -24.91 0.64 -0.56
C LYS A 472 -24.12 1.96 -0.57
N PRO A 473 -22.83 1.91 -0.92
CA PRO A 473 -22.01 3.11 -1.05
C PRO A 473 -22.55 4.04 -2.15
N VAL A 474 -22.49 5.35 -1.94
CA VAL A 474 -23.07 6.36 -2.85
C VAL A 474 -22.08 7.50 -3.08
N ILE A 475 -21.81 7.86 -4.34
CA ILE A 475 -21.13 9.10 -4.68
C ILE A 475 -22.13 10.25 -4.46
N VAL A 476 -21.86 11.11 -3.48
CA VAL A 476 -22.75 12.25 -3.15
C VAL A 476 -22.45 13.43 -4.06
N ALA A 477 -21.18 13.81 -4.17
CA ALA A 477 -20.75 14.96 -4.94
C ALA A 477 -19.29 14.81 -5.40
N GLY A 478 -18.93 15.60 -6.41
CA GLY A 478 -17.57 15.85 -6.85
C GLY A 478 -17.33 17.36 -6.96
N TYR A 479 -16.24 17.86 -6.39
CA TYR A 479 -15.82 19.26 -6.46
C TYR A 479 -14.61 19.37 -7.39
N GLU A 480 -14.76 20.12 -8.48
CA GLU A 480 -13.66 20.33 -9.46
C GLU A 480 -12.87 21.60 -9.11
N GLU A 481 -11.53 21.47 -9.03
CA GLU A 481 -10.63 22.59 -8.83
C GLU A 481 -9.37 22.47 -9.72
N PRO A 482 -8.58 23.55 -9.90
CA PRO A 482 -7.28 23.47 -10.57
C PRO A 482 -6.25 22.74 -9.71
N GLY A 483 -5.46 21.85 -10.33
CA GLY A 483 -4.43 21.06 -9.67
C GLY A 483 -4.97 19.78 -9.05
N TYR A 484 -4.28 19.20 -8.08
CA TYR A 484 -4.72 18.00 -7.36
C TYR A 484 -4.12 17.90 -5.97
N ASN A 485 -4.86 17.30 -5.04
CA ASN A 485 -4.34 16.93 -3.74
C ASN A 485 -3.74 15.53 -3.81
N THR A 486 -2.55 15.38 -3.26
CA THR A 486 -1.88 14.09 -3.06
C THR A 486 -2.12 13.55 -1.66
N TYR A 487 -2.48 14.42 -0.75
CA TYR A 487 -2.75 14.12 0.63
C TYR A 487 -4.01 14.84 1.12
N LEU A 488 -4.86 14.09 1.83
CA LEU A 488 -6.06 14.60 2.49
C LEU A 488 -6.04 14.19 3.96
N HIS A 489 -6.55 15.05 4.83
CA HIS A 489 -6.74 14.73 6.24
C HIS A 489 -8.06 15.31 6.72
N TYR A 490 -8.89 14.48 7.36
CA TYR A 490 -10.08 14.96 8.04
C TYR A 490 -9.67 15.65 9.36
N ILE A 491 -10.08 16.91 9.52
CA ILE A 491 -10.00 17.58 10.82
C ILE A 491 -11.15 17.09 11.71
N ASN A 492 -12.32 16.94 11.10
CA ASN A 492 -13.53 16.36 11.68
C ASN A 492 -14.47 15.95 10.53
N ASP A 493 -15.69 15.50 10.83
CA ASP A 493 -16.66 15.04 9.85
C ASP A 493 -17.09 16.13 8.84
N GLU A 494 -16.92 17.42 9.18
CA GLU A 494 -17.33 18.55 8.35
C GLU A 494 -16.16 19.29 7.68
N LEU A 495 -14.92 18.99 8.07
CA LEU A 495 -13.73 19.70 7.60
C LEU A 495 -12.60 18.75 7.21
N ALA A 496 -11.96 19.05 6.11
CA ALA A 496 -10.73 18.39 5.67
C ALA A 496 -9.69 19.41 5.20
N ILE A 497 -8.41 19.06 5.36
CA ILE A 497 -7.30 19.76 4.71
C ILE A 497 -6.72 18.88 3.60
N GLY A 498 -6.21 19.54 2.56
CA GLY A 498 -5.58 18.86 1.43
C GLY A 498 -4.25 19.51 1.08
N PHE A 499 -3.24 18.66 0.88
CA PHE A 499 -1.94 19.08 0.38
C PHE A 499 -1.79 18.59 -1.06
N GLY A 500 -1.32 19.47 -1.95
CA GLY A 500 -1.29 19.11 -3.36
C GLY A 500 -0.49 20.08 -4.21
N ILE A 501 -0.74 20.02 -5.51
CA ILE A 501 -0.06 20.83 -6.53
C ILE A 501 -1.07 21.57 -7.39
N VAL A 502 -0.77 22.84 -7.68
CA VAL A 502 -1.45 23.64 -8.69
C VAL A 502 -0.40 24.21 -9.64
N SER A 503 -0.37 23.73 -10.88
CA SER A 503 0.62 24.14 -11.87
C SER A 503 2.07 23.91 -11.39
N SER A 504 2.78 24.93 -10.92
CA SER A 504 4.15 24.87 -10.42
C SER A 504 4.28 25.18 -8.93
N TYR A 505 3.16 25.21 -8.21
CA TYR A 505 3.11 25.53 -6.78
C TYR A 505 2.51 24.36 -6.01
N TYR A 506 2.98 24.19 -4.78
CA TYR A 506 2.32 23.33 -3.80
C TYR A 506 1.22 24.11 -3.09
N LYS A 507 0.15 23.46 -2.72
CA LYS A 507 -0.98 24.08 -2.03
C LYS A 507 -1.33 23.36 -0.73
N LEU A 508 -1.81 24.13 0.23
CA LEU A 508 -2.61 23.68 1.37
C LEU A 508 -4.03 24.21 1.16
N GLY A 509 -5.01 23.36 0.97
CA GLY A 509 -6.41 23.72 0.84
C GLY A 509 -7.20 23.35 2.11
N LEU A 510 -8.21 24.18 2.47
CA LEU A 510 -9.20 23.86 3.49
C LEU A 510 -10.56 23.65 2.82
N TYR A 511 -11.20 22.52 3.14
CA TYR A 511 -12.45 22.09 2.54
C TYR A 511 -13.52 21.90 3.60
N THR A 512 -14.74 22.43 3.34
CA THR A 512 -15.93 22.02 4.07
C THR A 512 -16.56 20.81 3.37
N LEU A 513 -17.16 19.92 4.17
CA LEU A 513 -17.80 18.67 3.72
C LEU A 513 -19.30 18.66 4.06
N GLU A 514 -19.92 19.84 4.10
CA GLU A 514 -21.30 20.03 4.50
C GLU A 514 -22.26 19.19 3.64
N ASN A 515 -23.05 18.33 4.28
CA ASN A 515 -23.97 17.38 3.63
C ASN A 515 -23.27 16.47 2.58
N GLY A 516 -21.97 16.19 2.75
CA GLY A 516 -21.19 15.40 1.79
C GLY A 516 -20.86 16.15 0.50
N ILE A 517 -20.91 17.49 0.51
CA ILE A 517 -20.55 18.34 -0.63
C ILE A 517 -19.21 19.01 -0.32
N PRO A 518 -18.09 18.54 -0.89
CA PRO A 518 -16.81 19.21 -0.72
C PRO A 518 -16.85 20.63 -1.30
N ASN A 519 -16.32 21.59 -0.57
CA ASN A 519 -16.17 22.97 -1.06
C ASN A 519 -14.90 23.60 -0.46
N LYS A 520 -13.98 24.08 -1.32
CA LYS A 520 -12.77 24.76 -0.86
C LYS A 520 -13.10 26.16 -0.35
N VAL A 521 -12.75 26.43 0.90
CA VAL A 521 -13.05 27.70 1.59
C VAL A 521 -11.83 28.58 1.84
N ASP A 522 -10.62 27.98 1.84
CA ASP A 522 -9.35 28.72 1.93
C ASP A 522 -8.22 27.94 1.26
N GLU A 523 -7.12 28.64 0.88
CA GLU A 523 -5.96 28.05 0.26
C GLU A 523 -4.70 28.87 0.57
N LYS A 524 -3.55 28.19 0.77
CA LYS A 524 -2.21 28.79 0.87
C LYS A 524 -1.28 28.16 -0.14
N GLU A 525 -0.41 28.95 -0.75
CA GLU A 525 0.55 28.51 -1.76
C GLU A 525 1.96 28.43 -1.20
N TYR A 526 2.70 27.40 -1.62
CA TYR A 526 4.06 27.10 -1.23
C TYR A 526 4.94 26.78 -2.43
N ARG A 527 6.25 26.84 -2.26
CA ARG A 527 7.21 26.36 -3.26
C ARG A 527 7.45 24.86 -3.11
N TRP A 528 7.25 24.33 -1.92
CA TRP A 528 7.40 22.93 -1.58
C TRP A 528 6.78 22.67 -0.20
N LEU A 529 6.37 21.41 0.06
CA LEU A 529 5.73 20.96 1.31
C LEU A 529 6.26 19.59 1.71
N SER A 530 6.68 19.41 2.97
CA SER A 530 7.20 18.16 3.51
C SER A 530 6.16 17.04 3.51
N VAL A 531 4.92 17.37 3.79
CA VAL A 531 3.78 16.44 3.81
C VAL A 531 3.53 15.79 2.45
N PHE A 532 3.95 16.45 1.37
CA PHE A 532 3.82 15.89 0.02
C PHE A 532 4.67 14.62 -0.17
N GLU A 533 5.82 14.55 0.49
CA GLU A 533 6.75 13.42 0.40
C GLU A 533 6.58 12.41 1.54
N ASN A 534 6.23 12.88 2.72
CA ASN A 534 6.04 12.03 3.89
C ASN A 534 4.96 12.62 4.83
N HIS A 535 3.88 11.90 4.98
CA HIS A 535 2.75 12.29 5.82
C HIS A 535 3.11 12.44 7.31
N LYS A 536 4.06 11.65 7.80
CA LYS A 536 4.54 11.71 9.18
C LYS A 536 5.19 13.07 9.50
N ALA A 537 5.48 13.89 8.45
CA ALA A 537 5.91 15.27 8.61
C ALA A 537 4.77 16.24 9.01
N LEU A 538 3.51 15.80 8.95
CA LEU A 538 2.39 16.56 9.46
C LEU A 538 2.26 16.36 10.97
N TYR A 539 2.53 17.41 11.74
CA TYR A 539 2.04 17.50 13.11
C TYR A 539 0.58 17.86 13.09
N ILE A 540 -0.26 17.13 13.83
CA ILE A 540 -1.67 17.46 13.95
C ILE A 540 -2.20 17.05 15.33
N GLU A 541 -2.95 17.95 15.95
CA GLU A 541 -3.60 17.73 17.24
C GLU A 541 -4.82 18.64 17.36
N GLY A 542 -5.99 18.05 17.18
CA GLY A 542 -7.24 18.81 17.06
C GLY A 542 -7.18 19.78 15.88
N ASP A 543 -7.48 21.06 16.14
CA ASP A 543 -7.48 22.09 15.10
C ASP A 543 -6.10 22.72 14.84
N VAL A 544 -5.06 22.31 15.60
CA VAL A 544 -3.69 22.81 15.44
C VAL A 544 -2.88 21.82 14.64
N PHE A 545 -2.24 22.28 13.57
CA PHE A 545 -1.37 21.45 12.73
C PHE A 545 -0.18 22.24 12.22
N GLY A 546 0.92 21.53 11.96
CA GLY A 546 2.17 22.13 11.51
C GLY A 546 2.93 21.22 10.56
N PHE A 547 3.70 21.83 9.66
CA PHE A 547 4.47 21.12 8.64
C PHE A 547 5.64 21.94 8.15
N GLY A 548 6.67 21.25 7.69
CA GLY A 548 7.79 21.87 6.98
C GLY A 548 7.40 22.27 5.56
N GLY A 549 7.97 23.36 5.08
CA GLY A 549 7.70 23.84 3.73
C GLY A 549 8.77 24.81 3.24
N ARG A 550 8.55 25.35 2.04
CA ARG A 550 9.41 26.34 1.43
C ARG A 550 8.61 27.54 0.94
N SER A 551 9.01 28.72 1.40
CA SER A 551 8.49 30.01 0.91
C SER A 551 9.63 30.79 0.25
N GLY A 552 9.56 30.96 -1.07
CA GLY A 552 10.65 31.55 -1.86
C GLY A 552 11.92 30.70 -1.78
N LYS A 553 12.98 31.23 -1.15
CA LYS A 553 14.27 30.54 -0.93
C LYS A 553 14.49 30.08 0.51
N TYR A 554 13.52 30.31 1.39
CA TYR A 554 13.63 29.99 2.81
C TYR A 554 12.89 28.70 3.12
N GLU A 555 13.53 27.84 3.87
CA GLU A 555 12.87 26.73 4.55
C GLU A 555 12.12 27.29 5.76
N ILE A 556 10.89 26.86 5.94
CA ILE A 556 9.98 27.32 6.99
C ILE A 556 9.31 26.11 7.64
N TYR A 557 8.89 26.29 8.89
CA TYR A 557 7.92 25.42 9.53
C TYR A 557 6.73 26.28 9.91
N ASP A 558 5.58 26.00 9.30
CA ASP A 558 4.35 26.74 9.55
C ASP A 558 3.43 25.97 10.49
N VAL A 559 2.88 26.68 11.46
CA VAL A 559 1.87 26.16 12.39
C VAL A 559 0.57 26.92 12.15
N TYR A 560 -0.48 26.19 11.89
CA TYR A 560 -1.83 26.69 11.62
C TYR A 560 -2.83 26.24 12.68
N THR A 561 -3.93 26.99 12.75
CA THR A 561 -5.20 26.55 13.35
C THR A 561 -6.34 26.94 12.42
N ILE A 562 -7.52 26.40 12.67
CA ILE A 562 -8.74 26.80 11.99
C ILE A 562 -9.44 27.88 12.82
N ASP A 563 -9.70 29.04 12.22
CA ASP A 563 -10.46 30.13 12.78
C ASP A 563 -11.74 30.36 11.95
N TYR A 564 -12.72 31.03 12.47
CA TYR A 564 -14.00 31.25 11.80
C TYR A 564 -14.23 32.74 11.57
N GLU A 565 -14.40 33.12 10.30
CA GLU A 565 -14.78 34.47 9.89
C GLU A 565 -16.19 34.44 9.30
N ASN A 566 -17.17 35.05 9.98
CA ASN A 566 -18.59 35.02 9.58
C ASN A 566 -19.11 33.58 9.35
N ASP A 567 -18.83 32.71 10.28
CA ASP A 567 -19.14 31.26 10.27
C ASP A 567 -18.47 30.45 9.12
N VAL A 568 -17.52 31.03 8.39
CA VAL A 568 -16.73 30.35 7.36
C VAL A 568 -15.37 30.00 7.94
N PRO A 569 -14.95 28.70 7.92
CA PRO A 569 -13.65 28.30 8.43
C PRO A 569 -12.51 28.82 7.53
N LYS A 570 -11.42 29.22 8.17
CA LYS A 570 -10.22 29.81 7.55
C LYS A 570 -8.94 29.25 8.13
N LEU A 571 -7.93 29.13 7.31
CA LEU A 571 -6.57 28.80 7.73
C LEU A 571 -5.91 30.03 8.39
N LYS A 572 -5.71 29.95 9.71
CA LYS A 572 -5.02 30.98 10.48
C LYS A 572 -3.63 30.54 10.83
N LEU A 573 -2.65 31.23 10.26
CA LEU A 573 -1.23 31.02 10.63
C LEU A 573 -1.00 31.50 12.07
N ILE A 574 -0.64 30.57 12.96
CA ILE A 574 -0.26 30.88 14.35
C ILE A 574 1.18 31.37 14.36
N LYS A 575 2.07 30.58 13.74
CA LYS A 575 3.52 30.85 13.73
C LYS A 575 4.14 30.39 12.43
N GLN A 576 5.06 31.18 11.93
CA GLN A 576 6.03 30.75 10.92
C GLN A 576 7.42 30.75 11.55
N ILE A 577 8.05 29.59 11.58
CA ILE A 577 9.42 29.40 12.04
C ILE A 577 10.31 29.37 10.82
N ASN A 578 11.29 30.29 10.75
CA ASN A 578 12.22 30.35 9.63
C ASN A 578 13.52 29.62 9.98
N ASN A 579 13.85 28.59 9.20
CA ASN A 579 15.14 27.92 9.33
C ASN A 579 16.24 28.81 8.69
N LYS A 580 17.24 29.16 9.49
CA LYS A 580 18.26 30.18 9.11
C LYS A 580 19.28 29.68 8.07
N ASP A 581 19.41 28.38 7.84
CA ASP A 581 20.50 27.78 7.06
C ASP A 581 20.03 27.04 5.81
N SER A 582 19.51 27.77 4.83
CA SER A 582 18.87 27.26 3.63
C SER A 582 19.78 27.02 2.43
N TYR A 583 20.98 26.50 2.58
CA TYR A 583 21.89 26.26 1.45
C TYR A 583 22.30 24.80 1.23
N VAL A 584 21.59 23.82 1.76
CA VAL A 584 21.95 22.41 1.57
C VAL A 584 20.86 21.64 0.85
N ASN A 585 21.30 20.85 -0.13
CA ASN A 585 20.55 20.04 -1.07
C ASN A 585 19.28 19.35 -0.55
N PHE A 586 18.32 19.30 -1.41
CA PHE A 586 16.92 18.93 -1.38
C PHE A 586 16.54 17.50 -0.95
N GLU A 587 17.43 16.73 -0.40
CA GLU A 587 17.17 15.35 -0.08
C GLU A 587 17.05 15.18 1.42
N ASN A 588 15.84 15.00 1.93
CA ASN A 588 15.49 14.57 3.28
C ASN A 588 14.88 15.65 4.18
N HIS A 589 13.58 15.51 4.39
CA HIS A 589 12.73 16.40 5.18
C HIS A 589 12.66 15.93 6.63
N TYR A 590 13.48 16.55 7.46
CA TYR A 590 13.73 16.14 8.85
C TYR A 590 12.86 16.80 9.89
N GLU A 591 12.17 17.88 9.54
CA GLU A 591 11.43 18.62 10.55
C GLU A 591 10.27 17.79 11.07
N ARG A 592 10.28 17.58 12.38
CA ARG A 592 9.16 16.99 13.13
C ARG A 592 8.85 17.85 14.33
N MET A 593 7.59 18.16 14.53
CA MET A 593 7.12 18.80 15.74
C MET A 593 6.51 17.77 16.68
N ILE A 594 6.86 17.87 17.96
CA ILE A 594 6.30 17.05 19.02
C ILE A 594 5.83 17.99 20.14
N ARG A 595 4.69 17.68 20.74
CA ARG A 595 4.24 18.32 21.99
C ARG A 595 4.44 17.37 23.16
N ILE A 596 4.99 17.90 24.27
CA ILE A 596 5.04 17.21 25.56
C ILE A 596 4.50 18.19 26.60
N GLY A 597 3.38 17.87 27.21
CA GLY A 597 2.65 18.79 28.11
C GLY A 597 2.19 20.03 27.35
N LYS A 598 2.73 21.19 27.74
CA LYS A 598 2.45 22.49 27.11
C LYS A 598 3.61 23.01 26.26
N THR A 599 4.63 22.21 26.09
CA THR A 599 5.87 22.59 25.40
C THR A 599 5.92 21.89 24.03
N TYR A 600 6.26 22.65 23.01
CA TYR A 600 6.46 22.15 21.65
C TYR A 600 7.96 22.05 21.37
N TYR A 601 8.36 20.98 20.72
CA TYR A 601 9.72 20.68 20.32
C TYR A 601 9.74 20.53 18.79
N LEU A 602 10.47 21.41 18.11
CA LEU A 602 10.73 21.26 16.70
C LEU A 602 12.12 20.63 16.52
N ILE A 603 12.14 19.42 16.05
CA ILE A 603 13.35 18.67 15.76
C ILE A 603 13.74 18.98 14.31
N THR A 604 14.91 19.57 14.14
CA THR A 604 15.50 19.86 12.85
C THR A 604 16.75 18.99 12.64
N LYS A 605 17.35 19.09 11.46
CA LYS A 605 18.61 18.38 11.19
C LYS A 605 19.80 18.84 12.06
N TYR A 606 19.69 20.03 12.68
CA TYR A 606 20.81 20.65 13.42
C TYR A 606 20.51 20.86 14.89
N SER A 607 19.25 20.98 15.27
CA SER A 607 18.86 21.39 16.61
C SER A 607 17.51 20.81 17.06
N ILE A 608 17.27 20.85 18.36
CA ILE A 608 15.95 20.79 18.97
C ILE A 608 15.62 22.21 19.41
N GLU A 609 14.60 22.79 18.81
CA GLU A 609 14.07 24.10 19.18
C GLU A 609 12.87 23.90 20.11
N ILE A 610 12.85 24.61 21.23
CA ILE A 610 11.86 24.46 22.32
C ILE A 610 10.98 25.70 22.34
N TYR A 611 9.66 25.49 22.20
CA TYR A 611 8.65 26.54 22.18
C TYR A 611 7.65 26.37 23.30
N ASP A 612 7.11 27.49 23.80
CA ASP A 612 5.99 27.47 24.73
C ASP A 612 4.64 27.28 24.01
N SER A 613 3.54 27.34 24.79
CA SER A 613 2.18 27.19 24.26
C SER A 613 1.73 28.31 23.31
N ASN A 614 2.48 29.40 23.19
CA ASN A 614 2.25 30.50 22.26
C ASN A 614 3.20 30.44 21.05
N PHE A 615 3.95 29.35 20.92
CA PHE A 615 5.00 29.16 19.92
C PHE A 615 6.11 30.22 20.00
N GLU A 616 6.43 30.72 21.21
CA GLU A 616 7.58 31.57 21.43
C GLU A 616 8.80 30.73 21.83
N LEU A 617 9.92 30.95 21.10
CA LEU A 617 11.17 30.21 21.31
C LEU A 617 11.72 30.44 22.71
N GLN A 618 11.87 29.36 23.47
CA GLN A 618 12.39 29.37 24.83
C GLN A 618 13.87 28.97 24.89
N ASN A 619 14.28 27.99 24.07
CA ASN A 619 15.63 27.46 24.01
C ASN A 619 15.91 26.78 22.69
N GLU A 620 17.19 26.66 22.34
CA GLU A 620 17.67 25.90 21.18
C GLU A 620 18.87 25.05 21.60
N ILE A 621 18.84 23.77 21.30
CA ILE A 621 19.88 22.80 21.63
C ILE A 621 20.49 22.31 20.32
N ILE A 622 21.75 22.65 20.09
CA ILE A 622 22.48 22.21 18.88
C ILE A 622 22.82 20.72 19.02
N THR A 623 22.36 19.92 18.08
CA THR A 623 22.55 18.47 18.07
C THR A 623 23.58 18.02 17.04
N PHE A 624 23.84 18.86 16.04
CA PHE A 624 24.84 18.63 14.99
C PHE A 624 25.48 19.95 14.57
N ASP A 625 26.79 20.08 14.79
CA ASP A 625 27.55 21.28 14.40
C ASP A 625 28.17 21.11 13.01
N ILE A 626 27.55 21.74 12.02
CA ILE A 626 28.02 21.72 10.61
C ILE A 626 29.42 22.39 10.44
N THR A 627 29.83 23.25 11.38
CA THR A 627 31.13 23.91 11.26
C THR A 627 32.32 22.97 11.48
N SER A 628 32.07 21.83 12.13
CA SER A 628 33.07 20.77 12.35
C SER A 628 33.38 19.93 11.10
N TYR A 629 32.61 20.09 10.01
CA TYR A 629 32.75 19.35 8.75
C TYR A 629 33.29 20.18 7.58
N LYS A 630 33.77 21.42 7.83
CA LYS A 630 34.44 22.28 6.84
C LYS A 630 35.94 22.06 6.76
#